data_6318eb59c439bf903d05bf92ee5ed4ce
#
_entry.id   6318eb59c439bf903d05bf92ee5ed4ce
#
_cell.length_a   1.000
_cell.length_b   1.000
_cell.length_c   1.000
_cell.angle_alpha   90.00
_cell.angle_beta   90.00
_cell.angle_gamma   90.00
#
_symmetry.space_group_name_H-M   'P 1'
#
loop_
_entity.id
_entity.type
_entity.pdbx_description
1 polymer ?
#
loop_
_entity_poly.entity_id
_entity_poly.type
_entity_poly.pdbx_seq_one_letter_code
_entity_poly.pdbx_strand_id
1 'polypeptide(L)'
;MNSIRKKYLLVGIVLFVLFMTGCGVTQFTDKNNVQVMLPIASGVYGEGGNWDFLVYPMAWLMFNISKLVGHNYAITILIATILVRSIAWPIYGKTNDMQLKMSLLGPEQRKIEEKYEGKTDQESLQRKNMEVMQLYKKYKVSFSGCFMPFIQMPIFLAFYETLRRIPHTSKSYIESFVGGATFTSGENVITVTSNQLLYDADTLNTNALGLDLLKTASEGEGWQKIGVYVLAALVALTQIGTQLLSQRRSKLQREKMESNVPEYRRKGPSDQQKQTEMMMKVMLWSMPIMMAVFIINNSAALGWYWLVGNLYTALQSFISAKTGEKKLAKLREKFNTQNKYY
;
A
#
# COMPACT_ATOMS: atom_id res chain seq x y z
N MET A 1 -2.00 -27.79 -18.83
CA MET A 1 -1.58 -26.46 -18.29
C MET A 1 -0.40 -25.99 -19.14
N ASN A 2 -0.63 -25.03 -20.06
CA ASN A 2 0.33 -24.68 -21.11
C ASN A 2 1.65 -24.18 -20.51
N SER A 3 2.78 -24.58 -21.12
CA SER A 3 4.17 -24.21 -20.78
C SER A 3 4.34 -22.69 -20.51
N ILE A 4 3.64 -21.86 -21.24
CA ILE A 4 3.65 -20.39 -21.10
C ILE A 4 3.04 -19.94 -19.76
N ARG A 5 1.92 -20.54 -19.31
CA ARG A 5 1.31 -20.22 -18.00
C ARG A 5 2.18 -20.66 -16.82
N LYS A 6 2.84 -21.82 -16.94
CA LYS A 6 3.81 -22.27 -15.92
C LYS A 6 4.97 -21.30 -15.80
N LYS A 7 5.48 -20.77 -16.92
CA LYS A 7 6.56 -19.78 -16.92
C LYS A 7 6.15 -18.47 -16.25
N TYR A 8 4.99 -17.90 -16.58
CA TYR A 8 4.51 -16.66 -15.93
C TYR A 8 4.12 -16.86 -14.48
N LEU A 9 3.54 -18.00 -14.11
CA LEU A 9 3.27 -18.35 -12.72
C LEU A 9 4.59 -18.52 -11.96
N LEU A 10 5.57 -19.18 -12.55
CA LEU A 10 6.88 -19.37 -11.95
C LEU A 10 7.62 -18.05 -11.79
N VAL A 11 7.59 -17.17 -12.81
CA VAL A 11 8.12 -15.81 -12.72
C VAL A 11 7.39 -15.01 -11.64
N GLY A 12 6.06 -15.09 -11.56
CA GLY A 12 5.29 -14.43 -10.50
C GLY A 12 5.62 -14.95 -9.10
N ILE A 13 5.79 -16.28 -8.95
CA ILE A 13 6.22 -16.90 -7.68
C ILE A 13 7.66 -16.50 -7.34
N VAL A 14 8.56 -16.52 -8.32
CA VAL A 14 9.96 -16.11 -8.12
C VAL A 14 10.03 -14.63 -7.74
N LEU A 15 9.30 -13.75 -8.42
CA LEU A 15 9.20 -12.34 -8.04
C LEU A 15 8.57 -12.15 -6.66
N PHE A 16 7.55 -12.93 -6.31
CA PHE A 16 6.93 -12.90 -4.99
C PHE A 16 7.90 -13.40 -3.90
N VAL A 17 8.62 -14.51 -4.15
CA VAL A 17 9.64 -15.03 -3.23
C VAL A 17 10.81 -14.06 -3.11
N LEU A 18 11.32 -13.50 -4.21
CA LEU A 18 12.35 -12.46 -4.18
C LEU A 18 11.88 -11.21 -3.42
N PHE A 19 10.60 -10.87 -3.56
CA PHE A 19 9.99 -9.78 -2.81
C PHE A 19 9.88 -10.09 -1.32
N MET A 20 9.49 -11.31 -0.97
CA MET A 20 9.39 -11.76 0.43
C MET A 20 10.77 -11.97 1.08
N THR A 21 11.75 -12.47 0.34
CA THR A 21 13.14 -12.60 0.82
C THR A 21 13.86 -11.25 0.85
N GLY A 22 13.49 -10.30 -0.03
CA GLY A 22 13.98 -8.92 0.00
C GLY A 22 13.43 -8.10 1.18
N CYS A 23 12.43 -8.61 1.91
CA CYS A 23 11.98 -8.07 3.20
C CYS A 23 12.89 -8.47 4.37
N GLY A 24 13.99 -9.16 4.12
CA GLY A 24 15.03 -9.42 5.11
C GLY A 24 15.69 -8.11 5.51
N VAL A 25 15.14 -7.47 6.55
CA VAL A 25 15.84 -6.39 7.24
C VAL A 25 17.04 -7.04 7.89
N THR A 26 18.24 -6.56 7.55
CA THR A 26 19.45 -7.01 8.21
C THR A 26 19.31 -6.66 9.69
N GLN A 27 19.24 -7.68 10.55
CA GLN A 27 19.14 -7.47 11.98
C GLN A 27 20.54 -7.22 12.53
N PHE A 28 20.69 -6.09 13.18
CA PHE A 28 21.91 -5.73 13.87
C PHE A 28 21.68 -5.80 15.39
N THR A 29 22.74 -6.07 16.11
CA THR A 29 22.76 -5.95 17.56
C THR A 29 23.77 -4.86 17.95
N ASP A 30 23.46 -4.13 19.02
CA ASP A 30 24.40 -3.22 19.65
C ASP A 30 25.38 -3.96 20.57
N LYS A 31 26.26 -3.22 21.25
CA LYS A 31 27.21 -3.80 22.22
C LYS A 31 26.52 -4.55 23.37
N ASN A 32 25.24 -4.32 23.63
CA ASN A 32 24.46 -4.94 24.69
C ASN A 32 23.63 -6.14 24.17
N ASN A 33 23.88 -6.62 22.94
CA ASN A 33 23.10 -7.65 22.25
C ASN A 33 21.62 -7.30 22.08
N VAL A 34 21.26 -6.02 22.11
CA VAL A 34 19.90 -5.55 21.83
C VAL A 34 19.73 -5.42 20.32
N GLN A 35 18.62 -5.93 19.79
CA GLN A 35 18.31 -5.77 18.38
C GLN A 35 18.04 -4.28 18.06
N VAL A 36 18.80 -3.74 17.14
CA VAL A 36 18.75 -2.34 16.72
C VAL A 36 18.75 -2.24 15.20
N MET A 37 18.39 -1.03 14.71
CA MET A 37 18.47 -0.73 13.29
C MET A 37 19.69 0.13 13.02
N LEU A 38 20.32 -0.07 11.86
CA LEU A 38 21.39 0.83 11.43
C LEU A 38 20.88 2.27 11.29
N PRO A 39 21.60 3.25 11.82
CA PRO A 39 21.28 4.67 11.61
C PRO A 39 21.36 5.04 10.12
N ILE A 40 20.76 6.16 9.75
CA ILE A 40 20.88 6.72 8.40
C ILE A 40 22.13 7.61 8.37
N ALA A 41 23.23 7.03 7.95
CA ALA A 41 24.56 7.65 8.01
C ALA A 41 25.36 7.42 6.73
N SER A 42 26.34 8.30 6.46
CA SER A 42 27.31 8.08 5.39
C SER A 42 28.18 6.86 5.72
N GLY A 43 28.53 6.07 4.71
CA GLY A 43 29.37 4.88 4.88
C GLY A 43 28.62 3.60 5.26
N VAL A 44 27.30 3.66 5.53
CA VAL A 44 26.47 2.47 5.81
C VAL A 44 25.34 2.29 4.81
N TYR A 45 25.38 3.01 3.70
CA TYR A 45 24.41 2.85 2.62
C TYR A 45 24.54 1.45 2.00
N GLY A 46 23.40 0.75 1.90
CA GLY A 46 23.35 -0.62 1.39
C GLY A 46 23.52 -1.69 2.47
N GLU A 47 24.07 -1.37 3.63
CA GLU A 47 24.29 -2.32 4.73
C GLU A 47 22.98 -2.57 5.54
N GLY A 48 22.09 -1.59 5.59
CA GLY A 48 20.82 -1.68 6.30
C GLY A 48 19.77 -2.55 5.61
N GLY A 49 20.05 -2.98 4.37
CA GLY A 49 19.21 -3.88 3.59
C GLY A 49 18.94 -3.40 2.16
N ASN A 50 18.29 -4.26 1.38
CA ASN A 50 18.03 -4.03 -0.04
C ASN A 50 17.15 -2.80 -0.35
N TRP A 51 16.57 -2.17 0.66
CA TRP A 51 15.66 -1.03 0.51
C TRP A 51 16.32 0.31 0.75
N ASP A 52 17.61 0.36 1.07
CA ASP A 52 18.36 1.58 1.34
C ASP A 52 18.26 2.60 0.19
N PHE A 53 18.17 2.12 -1.06
CA PHE A 53 17.98 2.99 -2.23
C PHE A 53 16.65 3.80 -2.21
N LEU A 54 15.66 3.39 -1.41
CA LEU A 54 14.43 4.14 -1.15
C LEU A 54 14.44 4.85 0.20
N VAL A 55 15.08 4.24 1.19
CA VAL A 55 15.16 4.78 2.56
C VAL A 55 15.93 6.10 2.60
N TYR A 56 17.09 6.14 1.96
CA TYR A 56 17.92 7.36 1.97
C TYR A 56 17.28 8.57 1.27
N PRO A 57 16.67 8.45 0.08
CA PRO A 57 15.90 9.55 -0.52
C PRO A 57 14.70 9.97 0.34
N MET A 58 14.01 9.01 0.98
CA MET A 58 12.88 9.30 1.86
C MET A 58 13.34 10.06 3.11
N ALA A 59 14.41 9.62 3.73
CA ALA A 59 15.00 10.30 4.89
C ALA A 59 15.48 11.71 4.53
N TRP A 60 16.14 11.86 3.39
CA TRP A 60 16.55 13.16 2.87
C TRP A 60 15.36 14.10 2.67
N LEU A 61 14.28 13.59 2.06
CA LEU A 61 13.04 14.34 1.87
C LEU A 61 12.45 14.78 3.22
N MET A 62 12.30 13.85 4.16
CA MET A 62 11.74 14.12 5.47
C MET A 62 12.58 15.13 6.25
N PHE A 63 13.90 14.99 6.21
CA PHE A 63 14.80 15.90 6.88
C PHE A 63 14.73 17.33 6.34
N ASN A 64 14.69 17.49 5.00
CA ASN A 64 14.56 18.83 4.41
C ASN A 64 13.17 19.45 4.71
N ILE A 65 12.11 18.66 4.72
CA ILE A 65 10.78 19.13 5.16
C ILE A 65 10.84 19.54 6.64
N SER A 66 11.49 18.77 7.50
CA SER A 66 11.57 19.07 8.93
C SER A 66 12.18 20.43 9.21
N LYS A 67 13.23 20.80 8.48
CA LYS A 67 13.87 22.14 8.54
C LYS A 67 12.88 23.27 8.21
N LEU A 68 11.98 23.05 7.25
CA LEU A 68 11.00 24.05 6.81
C LEU A 68 9.87 24.24 7.83
N VAL A 69 9.57 23.21 8.62
CA VAL A 69 8.45 23.19 9.58
C VAL A 69 8.92 23.28 11.04
N GLY A 70 10.11 23.84 11.28
CA GLY A 70 10.65 24.01 12.63
C GLY A 70 10.89 22.69 13.35
N HIS A 71 11.34 21.69 12.61
CA HIS A 71 11.63 20.35 13.10
C HIS A 71 10.44 19.59 13.73
N ASN A 72 9.20 20.01 13.45
CA ASN A 72 8.01 19.31 13.91
C ASN A 72 7.82 17.99 13.14
N TYR A 73 8.01 16.87 13.85
CA TYR A 73 8.03 15.55 13.23
C TYR A 73 6.66 15.11 12.70
N ALA A 74 5.58 15.43 13.42
CA ALA A 74 4.22 15.10 12.97
C ALA A 74 3.85 15.82 11.68
N ILE A 75 4.19 17.11 11.55
CA ILE A 75 3.96 17.91 10.35
C ILE A 75 4.89 17.42 9.23
N THR A 76 6.11 17.03 9.54
CA THR A 76 7.04 16.44 8.58
C THR A 76 6.46 15.19 7.93
N ILE A 77 5.96 14.23 8.73
CA ILE A 77 5.32 13.01 8.23
C ILE A 77 4.09 13.34 7.39
N LEU A 78 3.27 14.29 7.85
CA LEU A 78 2.07 14.73 7.13
C LEU A 78 2.43 15.25 5.73
N ILE A 79 3.36 16.20 5.63
CA ILE A 79 3.75 16.82 4.36
C ILE A 79 4.43 15.77 3.46
N ALA A 80 5.36 14.98 3.98
CA ALA A 80 6.04 13.93 3.23
C ALA A 80 5.03 12.93 2.65
N THR A 81 4.05 12.51 3.45
CA THR A 81 2.98 11.60 3.02
C THR A 81 2.15 12.20 1.89
N ILE A 82 1.72 13.46 2.03
CA ILE A 82 0.94 14.17 1.01
C ILE A 82 1.75 14.29 -0.29
N LEU A 83 3.01 14.69 -0.22
CA LEU A 83 3.88 14.86 -1.39
C LEU A 83 4.06 13.54 -2.15
N VAL A 84 4.48 12.49 -1.46
CA VAL A 84 4.72 11.18 -2.09
C VAL A 84 3.44 10.62 -2.71
N ARG A 85 2.30 10.72 -2.02
CA ARG A 85 1.01 10.28 -2.56
C ARG A 85 0.52 11.14 -3.72
N SER A 86 0.82 12.44 -3.71
CA SER A 86 0.48 13.35 -4.81
C SER A 86 1.31 13.04 -6.06
N ILE A 87 2.59 12.74 -5.92
CA ILE A 87 3.45 12.28 -7.02
C ILE A 87 2.94 10.94 -7.58
N ALA A 88 2.47 10.04 -6.73
CA ALA A 88 1.91 8.76 -7.15
C ALA A 88 0.47 8.87 -7.72
N TRP A 89 -0.22 10.01 -7.60
CA TRP A 89 -1.60 10.19 -8.03
C TRP A 89 -1.90 9.79 -9.49
N PRO A 90 -1.06 10.13 -10.50
CA PRO A 90 -1.32 9.72 -11.88
C PRO A 90 -1.38 8.20 -12.06
N ILE A 91 -0.63 7.46 -11.25
CA ILE A 91 -0.62 5.99 -11.27
C ILE A 91 -1.96 5.46 -10.73
N TYR A 92 -2.44 6.02 -9.60
CA TYR A 92 -3.75 5.69 -9.03
C TYR A 92 -4.91 6.02 -9.99
N GLY A 93 -4.80 7.11 -10.75
CA GLY A 93 -5.78 7.48 -11.77
C GLY A 93 -5.96 6.41 -12.85
N LYS A 94 -4.88 5.80 -13.32
CA LYS A 94 -4.93 4.68 -14.29
C LYS A 94 -5.63 3.45 -13.73
N THR A 95 -5.47 3.16 -12.44
CA THR A 95 -6.14 2.05 -11.76
C THR A 95 -7.66 2.27 -11.69
N ASN A 96 -8.08 3.48 -11.32
CA ASN A 96 -9.49 3.84 -11.32
C ASN A 96 -10.11 3.72 -12.71
N ASP A 97 -9.41 4.16 -13.77
CA ASP A 97 -9.88 4.02 -15.15
C ASP A 97 -10.02 2.55 -15.56
N MET A 98 -9.13 1.67 -15.09
CA MET A 98 -9.26 0.24 -15.31
C MET A 98 -10.48 -0.35 -14.60
N GLN A 99 -10.70 -0.01 -13.33
CA GLN A 99 -11.87 -0.46 -12.57
C GLN A 99 -13.17 -0.02 -13.25
N LEU A 100 -13.23 1.21 -13.76
CA LEU A 100 -14.38 1.72 -14.52
C LEU A 100 -14.60 0.92 -15.82
N LYS A 101 -13.55 0.61 -16.57
CA LYS A 101 -13.64 -0.22 -17.77
C LYS A 101 -14.10 -1.65 -17.44
N MET A 102 -13.53 -2.27 -16.41
CA MET A 102 -13.93 -3.61 -15.99
C MET A 102 -15.40 -3.66 -15.57
N SER A 103 -15.88 -2.62 -14.88
CA SER A 103 -17.30 -2.55 -14.50
C SER A 103 -18.22 -2.43 -15.72
N LEU A 104 -17.81 -1.71 -16.79
CA LEU A 104 -18.55 -1.61 -18.05
C LEU A 104 -18.59 -2.94 -18.82
N LEU A 105 -17.57 -3.77 -18.69
CA LEU A 105 -17.47 -5.06 -19.35
C LEU A 105 -18.24 -6.18 -18.64
N GLY A 106 -18.72 -5.93 -17.43
CA GLY A 106 -19.45 -6.92 -16.64
C GLY A 106 -20.58 -7.63 -17.40
N PRO A 107 -21.49 -6.93 -18.12
CA PRO A 107 -22.52 -7.57 -18.92
C PRO A 107 -21.99 -8.45 -20.06
N GLU A 108 -20.94 -8.02 -20.76
CA GLU A 108 -20.32 -8.78 -21.84
C GLU A 108 -19.57 -10.02 -21.31
N GLN A 109 -18.91 -9.88 -20.19
CA GLN A 109 -18.26 -10.98 -19.51
C GLN A 109 -19.27 -12.04 -19.05
N ARG A 110 -20.43 -11.63 -18.55
CA ARG A 110 -21.53 -12.55 -18.17
C ARG A 110 -22.02 -13.36 -19.36
N LYS A 111 -22.17 -12.77 -20.55
CA LYS A 111 -22.55 -13.51 -21.76
C LYS A 111 -21.55 -14.64 -22.08
N ILE A 112 -20.25 -14.36 -21.91
CA ILE A 112 -19.22 -15.39 -22.09
C ILE A 112 -19.33 -16.46 -20.99
N GLU A 113 -19.57 -16.08 -19.74
CA GLU A 113 -19.75 -17.02 -18.63
C GLU A 113 -20.97 -17.93 -18.84
N GLU A 114 -22.11 -17.39 -19.29
CA GLU A 114 -23.33 -18.13 -19.62
C GLU A 114 -23.10 -19.15 -20.75
N LYS A 115 -22.33 -18.81 -21.77
CA LYS A 115 -21.99 -19.71 -22.89
C LYS A 115 -21.26 -20.99 -22.43
N TYR A 116 -20.54 -20.87 -21.31
CA TYR A 116 -19.76 -21.95 -20.72
C TYR A 116 -20.33 -22.47 -19.40
N GLU A 117 -21.56 -22.08 -19.02
CA GLU A 117 -22.24 -22.54 -17.83
C GLU A 117 -22.45 -24.07 -17.89
N GLY A 118 -22.11 -24.78 -16.81
CA GLY A 118 -22.21 -26.24 -16.73
C GLY A 118 -21.09 -27.02 -17.43
N LYS A 119 -20.17 -26.35 -18.14
CA LYS A 119 -19.02 -27.01 -18.76
C LYS A 119 -17.85 -27.04 -17.81
N THR A 120 -17.47 -28.21 -17.33
CA THR A 120 -16.38 -28.41 -16.36
C THR A 120 -15.10 -28.94 -17.01
N ASP A 121 -15.16 -29.28 -18.28
CA ASP A 121 -14.01 -29.77 -19.02
C ASP A 121 -12.92 -28.71 -19.20
N GLN A 122 -11.67 -29.14 -19.14
CA GLN A 122 -10.51 -28.25 -19.13
C GLN A 122 -10.40 -27.41 -20.42
N GLU A 123 -10.86 -27.95 -21.54
CA GLU A 123 -10.86 -27.26 -22.84
C GLU A 123 -11.86 -26.11 -22.85
N SER A 124 -13.10 -26.32 -22.40
CA SER A 124 -14.11 -25.27 -22.25
C SER A 124 -13.68 -24.17 -21.31
N LEU A 125 -13.04 -24.50 -20.18
CA LEU A 125 -12.48 -23.52 -19.27
C LEU A 125 -11.36 -22.70 -19.91
N GLN A 126 -10.52 -23.30 -20.73
CA GLN A 126 -9.49 -22.58 -21.49
C GLN A 126 -10.09 -21.65 -22.54
N ARG A 127 -11.09 -22.12 -23.30
CA ARG A 127 -11.81 -21.29 -24.29
C ARG A 127 -12.50 -20.11 -23.64
N LYS A 128 -13.22 -20.31 -22.52
CA LYS A 128 -13.82 -19.24 -21.71
C LYS A 128 -12.79 -18.18 -21.32
N ASN A 129 -11.65 -18.60 -20.77
CA ASN A 129 -10.60 -17.67 -20.36
C ASN A 129 -9.98 -16.91 -21.55
N MET A 130 -9.87 -17.55 -22.71
CA MET A 130 -9.38 -16.90 -23.93
C MET A 130 -10.38 -15.84 -24.42
N GLU A 131 -11.68 -16.15 -24.45
CA GLU A 131 -12.71 -15.19 -24.85
C GLU A 131 -12.76 -13.98 -23.92
N VAL A 132 -12.68 -14.19 -22.61
CA VAL A 132 -12.60 -13.09 -21.62
C VAL A 132 -11.33 -12.25 -21.84
N MET A 133 -10.20 -12.90 -22.15
CA MET A 133 -8.96 -12.18 -22.42
C MET A 133 -9.04 -11.37 -23.72
N GLN A 134 -9.70 -11.92 -24.77
CA GLN A 134 -9.97 -11.19 -26.01
C GLN A 134 -10.90 -10.00 -25.79
N LEU A 135 -11.93 -10.17 -24.95
CA LEU A 135 -12.81 -9.09 -24.53
C LEU A 135 -12.01 -7.94 -23.91
N TYR A 136 -11.14 -8.24 -22.95
CA TYR A 136 -10.29 -7.23 -22.32
C TYR A 136 -9.33 -6.55 -23.32
N LYS A 137 -8.75 -7.31 -24.26
CA LYS A 137 -7.92 -6.73 -25.32
C LYS A 137 -8.70 -5.80 -26.24
N LYS A 138 -9.91 -6.22 -26.69
CA LYS A 138 -10.80 -5.43 -27.56
C LYS A 138 -11.08 -4.04 -26.95
N TYR A 139 -11.33 -3.99 -25.66
CA TYR A 139 -11.64 -2.74 -24.94
C TYR A 139 -10.43 -2.05 -24.31
N LYS A 140 -9.23 -2.48 -24.66
CA LYS A 140 -7.96 -1.90 -24.15
C LYS A 140 -7.95 -1.78 -22.62
N VAL A 141 -8.40 -2.84 -21.93
CA VAL A 141 -8.27 -2.94 -20.48
C VAL A 141 -6.84 -3.30 -20.17
N SER A 142 -6.13 -2.40 -19.52
CA SER A 142 -4.75 -2.64 -19.09
C SER A 142 -4.74 -3.38 -17.75
N PHE A 143 -4.02 -4.50 -17.66
CA PHE A 143 -3.82 -5.22 -16.41
C PHE A 143 -2.86 -4.52 -15.44
N SER A 144 -2.30 -3.36 -15.82
CA SER A 144 -1.39 -2.59 -14.96
C SER A 144 -2.00 -2.19 -13.61
N GLY A 145 -3.33 -2.12 -13.51
CA GLY A 145 -4.01 -1.85 -12.24
C GLY A 145 -3.94 -3.00 -11.22
N CYS A 146 -3.71 -4.25 -11.66
CA CYS A 146 -3.46 -5.35 -10.74
C CYS A 146 -2.10 -5.24 -10.04
N PHE A 147 -1.16 -4.45 -10.60
CA PHE A 147 0.15 -4.20 -10.02
C PHE A 147 0.14 -3.06 -8.98
N MET A 148 -1.02 -2.45 -8.71
CA MET A 148 -1.13 -1.33 -7.78
C MET A 148 -0.66 -1.65 -6.36
N PRO A 149 -1.01 -2.80 -5.75
CA PRO A 149 -0.49 -3.17 -4.44
C PRO A 149 1.05 -3.27 -4.44
N PHE A 150 1.64 -3.71 -5.54
CA PHE A 150 3.10 -3.83 -5.68
C PHE A 150 3.80 -2.47 -5.76
N ILE A 151 3.14 -1.43 -6.24
CA ILE A 151 3.68 -0.05 -6.25
C ILE A 151 3.57 0.57 -4.86
N GLN A 152 2.50 0.25 -4.14
CA GLN A 152 2.30 0.76 -2.77
C GLN A 152 3.33 0.20 -1.78
N MET A 153 3.79 -1.05 -1.98
CA MET A 153 4.71 -1.71 -1.04
C MET A 153 6.09 -1.03 -0.95
N PRO A 154 6.78 -0.69 -2.05
CA PRO A 154 8.03 0.06 -1.96
C PRO A 154 7.90 1.40 -1.23
N ILE A 155 6.81 2.13 -1.48
CA ILE A 155 6.54 3.40 -0.81
C ILE A 155 6.34 3.18 0.70
N PHE A 156 5.56 2.16 1.06
CA PHE A 156 5.36 1.80 2.46
C PHE A 156 6.66 1.40 3.13
N LEU A 157 7.46 0.54 2.49
CA LEU A 157 8.74 0.09 3.04
C LEU A 157 9.74 1.25 3.21
N ALA A 158 9.77 2.19 2.25
CA ALA A 158 10.60 3.38 2.38
C ALA A 158 10.25 4.20 3.63
N PHE A 159 8.95 4.46 3.85
CA PHE A 159 8.50 5.14 5.07
C PHE A 159 8.78 4.30 6.31
N TYR A 160 8.38 3.03 6.30
CA TYR A 160 8.50 2.13 7.45
C TYR A 160 9.94 2.02 7.94
N GLU A 161 10.88 1.73 7.04
CA GLU A 161 12.30 1.61 7.39
C GLU A 161 12.89 2.96 7.80
N THR A 162 12.52 4.05 7.13
CA THR A 162 12.97 5.40 7.54
C THR A 162 12.50 5.71 8.95
N LEU A 163 11.20 5.51 9.25
CA LEU A 163 10.64 5.82 10.57
C LEU A 163 11.25 4.96 11.69
N ARG A 164 11.58 3.69 11.40
CA ARG A 164 12.23 2.79 12.36
C ARG A 164 13.69 3.14 12.63
N ARG A 165 14.39 3.70 11.65
CA ARG A 165 15.82 4.04 11.75
C ARG A 165 16.05 5.43 12.37
N ILE A 166 15.05 6.29 12.39
CA ILE A 166 15.14 7.65 12.98
C ILE A 166 15.59 7.62 14.44
N PRO A 167 15.05 6.80 15.36
CA PRO A 167 15.50 6.78 16.75
C PRO A 167 16.98 6.46 16.91
N HIS A 168 17.52 5.64 16.02
CA HIS A 168 18.94 5.26 16.03
C HIS A 168 19.83 6.26 15.24
N THR A 169 19.23 7.21 14.52
CA THR A 169 19.91 8.31 13.80
C THR A 169 19.98 9.56 14.69
N SER A 170 20.18 9.38 15.96
CA SER A 170 20.29 10.41 16.98
C SER A 170 21.74 10.57 17.38
N LYS A 171 22.20 11.82 17.49
CA LYS A 171 23.56 12.15 17.91
C LYS A 171 23.80 11.68 19.35
N SER A 172 22.87 11.94 20.25
CA SER A 172 22.94 11.51 21.65
C SER A 172 23.00 9.98 21.76
N TYR A 173 22.26 9.23 20.91
CA TYR A 173 22.34 7.78 20.86
C TYR A 173 23.73 7.30 20.46
N ILE A 174 24.30 7.85 19.38
CA ILE A 174 25.63 7.44 18.88
C ILE A 174 26.72 7.81 19.87
N GLU A 175 26.67 9.00 20.46
CA GLU A 175 27.68 9.50 21.42
C GLU A 175 27.58 8.84 22.81
N SER A 176 26.50 8.12 23.11
CA SER A 176 26.43 7.29 24.32
C SER A 176 27.42 6.12 24.28
N PHE A 177 27.99 5.81 23.12
CA PHE A 177 29.00 4.76 22.93
C PHE A 177 30.38 5.37 22.73
N VAL A 178 31.35 4.98 23.54
CA VAL A 178 32.75 5.47 23.41
C VAL A 178 33.33 5.00 22.07
N GLY A 179 33.76 5.96 21.25
CA GLY A 179 34.33 5.68 19.92
C GLY A 179 33.29 5.41 18.81
N GLY A 180 32.00 5.71 19.07
CA GLY A 180 30.90 5.49 18.15
C GLY A 180 30.08 4.23 18.44
N ALA A 181 28.88 4.16 17.87
CA ALA A 181 27.99 3.00 18.03
C ALA A 181 28.43 1.86 17.10
N THR A 182 28.60 0.69 17.64
CA THR A 182 28.98 -0.52 16.90
C THR A 182 27.77 -1.42 16.73
N PHE A 183 27.53 -1.82 15.49
CA PHE A 183 26.40 -2.63 15.05
C PHE A 183 26.94 -3.94 14.48
N THR A 184 26.47 -5.08 14.95
CA THR A 184 26.96 -6.39 14.54
C THR A 184 25.83 -7.18 13.89
N SER A 185 26.13 -7.79 12.74
CA SER A 185 25.22 -8.74 12.07
C SER A 185 26.03 -9.89 11.49
N GLY A 186 26.01 -11.05 12.16
CA GLY A 186 26.90 -12.16 11.85
C GLY A 186 28.36 -11.77 12.01
N GLU A 187 29.16 -11.91 10.96
CA GLU A 187 30.58 -11.49 10.93
C GLU A 187 30.79 -10.00 10.60
N ASN A 188 29.74 -9.32 10.14
CA ASN A 188 29.83 -7.91 9.77
C ASN A 188 29.75 -7.03 11.02
N VAL A 189 30.77 -6.23 11.23
CA VAL A 189 30.87 -5.24 12.30
C VAL A 189 30.97 -3.85 11.70
N ILE A 190 30.00 -3.00 11.99
CA ILE A 190 29.92 -1.64 11.46
C ILE A 190 29.98 -0.66 12.63
N THR A 191 30.92 0.29 12.61
CA THR A 191 30.99 1.35 13.59
C THR A 191 30.58 2.66 12.94
N VAL A 192 29.61 3.36 13.54
CA VAL A 192 29.10 4.65 13.11
C VAL A 192 29.43 5.72 14.15
N THR A 193 29.97 6.82 13.69
CA THR A 193 30.26 8.02 14.52
C THR A 193 29.19 9.09 14.27
N SER A 194 29.02 10.00 15.20
CA SER A 194 28.04 11.10 15.09
C SER A 194 28.28 12.00 13.85
N ASN A 195 29.51 12.14 13.41
CA ASN A 195 29.87 12.93 12.22
C ASN A 195 29.40 12.28 10.89
N GLN A 196 29.08 10.99 10.90
CA GLN A 196 28.61 10.27 9.72
C GLN A 196 27.09 10.36 9.56
N LEU A 197 26.35 10.78 10.59
CA LEU A 197 24.89 10.93 10.52
C LEU A 197 24.50 11.91 9.40
N LEU A 198 23.56 11.52 8.54
CA LEU A 198 23.05 12.41 7.50
C LEU A 198 22.16 13.52 8.06
N TYR A 199 21.59 13.30 9.22
CA TYR A 199 20.87 14.28 10.02
C TYR A 199 20.84 13.83 11.48
N ASP A 200 20.50 14.74 12.38
CA ASP A 200 20.41 14.46 13.79
C ASP A 200 18.93 14.42 14.23
N ALA A 201 18.48 13.27 14.63
CA ALA A 201 17.10 13.05 15.07
C ALA A 201 16.79 13.77 16.41
N ASP A 202 17.82 14.11 17.21
CA ASP A 202 17.64 14.86 18.46
C ASP A 202 17.09 16.27 18.21
N THR A 203 17.26 16.80 17.00
CA THR A 203 16.69 18.09 16.61
C THR A 203 15.19 18.04 16.38
N LEU A 204 14.60 16.84 16.23
CA LEU A 204 13.18 16.68 15.92
C LEU A 204 12.32 16.86 17.16
N ASN A 205 11.29 17.69 17.04
CA ASN A 205 10.18 17.69 17.98
C ASN A 205 9.23 16.54 17.67
N THR A 206 9.36 15.45 18.42
CA THR A 206 8.62 14.20 18.19
C THR A 206 7.26 14.17 18.85
N ASN A 207 6.95 15.17 19.69
CA ASN A 207 5.67 15.24 20.41
C ASN A 207 4.54 15.70 19.48
N ALA A 208 3.49 14.91 19.38
CA ALA A 208 2.26 15.23 18.69
C ALA A 208 1.06 14.93 19.59
N LEU A 209 0.31 15.95 19.97
CA LEU A 209 -0.87 15.80 20.82
C LEU A 209 -0.58 15.08 22.16
N GLY A 210 0.61 15.26 22.70
CA GLY A 210 1.06 14.60 23.92
C GLY A 210 1.60 13.18 23.71
N LEU A 211 1.71 12.72 22.45
CA LEU A 211 2.33 11.44 22.09
C LEU A 211 3.74 11.68 21.58
N ASP A 212 4.70 10.96 22.11
CA ASP A 212 6.01 10.82 21.50
C ASP A 212 5.91 9.85 20.33
N LEU A 213 6.05 10.36 19.12
CA LEU A 213 5.89 9.57 17.90
C LEU A 213 6.98 8.52 17.71
N LEU A 214 8.11 8.61 18.38
CA LEU A 214 9.17 7.60 18.29
C LEU A 214 8.87 6.37 19.15
N LYS A 215 8.05 6.51 20.20
CA LYS A 215 7.75 5.44 21.15
C LYS A 215 6.64 4.50 20.68
N THR A 216 6.73 3.25 21.11
CA THR A 216 5.68 2.24 20.98
C THR A 216 4.69 2.32 22.13
N ALA A 217 3.61 1.53 22.09
CA ALA A 217 2.67 1.42 23.21
C ALA A 217 3.31 0.79 24.46
N SER A 218 4.27 -0.12 24.28
CA SER A 218 4.95 -0.83 25.37
C SER A 218 6.01 0.02 26.08
N GLU A 219 6.59 0.99 25.40
CA GLU A 219 7.62 1.88 25.94
C GLU A 219 7.02 3.11 26.65
N GLY A 220 5.71 3.26 26.62
CA GLY A 220 5.01 4.39 27.21
C GLY A 220 4.13 4.01 28.39
N GLU A 221 3.97 4.97 29.31
CA GLU A 221 3.03 4.91 30.41
C GLU A 221 1.93 5.96 30.24
N GLY A 222 0.82 5.79 30.96
CA GLY A 222 -0.27 6.77 30.99
C GLY A 222 -0.81 7.12 29.60
N TRP A 223 -0.77 8.41 29.24
CA TRP A 223 -1.31 8.91 27.98
C TRP A 223 -0.57 8.36 26.75
N GLN A 224 0.72 8.14 26.81
CA GLN A 224 1.48 7.56 25.69
C GLN A 224 0.91 6.21 25.28
N LYS A 225 0.69 5.32 26.24
CA LYS A 225 0.12 3.98 25.97
C LYS A 225 -1.31 4.08 25.43
N ILE A 226 -2.17 4.82 26.13
CA ILE A 226 -3.59 4.99 25.73
C ILE A 226 -3.67 5.63 24.35
N GLY A 227 -2.88 6.68 24.10
CA GLY A 227 -2.90 7.41 22.85
C GLY A 227 -2.47 6.60 21.64
N VAL A 228 -1.52 5.65 21.78
CA VAL A 228 -1.18 4.72 20.69
C VAL A 228 -2.35 3.78 20.38
N TYR A 229 -3.07 3.27 21.40
CA TYR A 229 -4.28 2.49 21.17
C TYR A 229 -5.40 3.30 20.50
N VAL A 230 -5.59 4.55 20.93
CA VAL A 230 -6.55 5.48 20.29
C VAL A 230 -6.16 5.73 18.84
N LEU A 231 -4.88 5.96 18.57
CA LEU A 231 -4.37 6.15 17.20
C LEU A 231 -4.60 4.89 16.33
N ALA A 232 -4.32 3.70 16.86
CA ALA A 232 -4.58 2.44 16.18
C ALA A 232 -6.08 2.26 15.87
N ALA A 233 -6.95 2.59 16.82
CA ALA A 233 -8.40 2.56 16.62
C ALA A 233 -8.85 3.58 15.55
N LEU A 234 -8.32 4.79 15.55
CA LEU A 234 -8.61 5.81 14.53
C LEU A 234 -8.15 5.36 13.14
N VAL A 235 -6.98 4.75 13.02
CA VAL A 235 -6.51 4.18 11.75
C VAL A 235 -7.44 3.08 11.27
N ALA A 236 -7.83 2.15 12.14
CA ALA A 236 -8.76 1.08 11.80
C ALA A 236 -10.13 1.63 11.37
N LEU A 237 -10.68 2.60 12.10
CA LEU A 237 -11.98 3.23 11.79
C LEU A 237 -11.93 3.99 10.46
N THR A 238 -10.88 4.78 10.21
CA THR A 238 -10.71 5.49 8.92
C THR A 238 -10.52 4.52 7.77
N GLN A 239 -9.81 3.41 7.96
CA GLN A 239 -9.66 2.34 6.98
C GLN A 239 -11.01 1.70 6.65
N ILE A 240 -11.78 1.29 7.66
CA ILE A 240 -13.12 0.73 7.50
C ILE A 240 -14.05 1.73 6.79
N GLY A 241 -14.00 3.00 7.20
CA GLY A 241 -14.80 4.06 6.57
C GLY A 241 -14.51 4.22 5.07
N THR A 242 -13.23 4.31 4.69
CA THR A 242 -12.82 4.41 3.28
C THR A 242 -13.24 3.20 2.48
N GLN A 243 -13.15 2.02 3.06
CA GLN A 243 -13.55 0.75 2.45
C GLN A 243 -15.06 0.64 2.24
N LEU A 244 -15.86 1.00 3.23
CA LEU A 244 -17.32 1.03 3.12
C LEU A 244 -17.78 2.02 2.05
N LEU A 245 -17.15 3.20 1.98
CA LEU A 245 -17.42 4.18 0.93
C LEU A 245 -17.09 3.63 -0.46
N SER A 246 -15.97 2.95 -0.62
CA SER A 246 -15.56 2.30 -1.86
C SER A 246 -16.54 1.20 -2.28
N GLN A 247 -16.96 0.35 -1.35
CA GLN A 247 -17.94 -0.73 -1.60
C GLN A 247 -19.31 -0.16 -2.01
N ARG A 248 -19.81 0.86 -1.30
CA ARG A 248 -21.07 1.53 -1.66
C ARG A 248 -21.02 2.10 -3.07
N ARG A 249 -19.93 2.75 -3.44
CA ARG A 249 -19.75 3.31 -4.79
C ARG A 249 -19.74 2.22 -5.86
N SER A 250 -19.00 1.15 -5.64
CA SER A 250 -18.94 0.00 -6.55
C SER A 250 -20.33 -0.62 -6.73
N LYS A 251 -21.11 -0.75 -5.64
CA LYS A 251 -22.48 -1.25 -5.68
C LYS A 251 -23.41 -0.34 -6.49
N LEU A 252 -23.40 0.97 -6.21
CA LEU A 252 -24.20 1.95 -6.95
C LEU A 252 -23.84 1.99 -8.44
N GLN A 253 -22.56 1.83 -8.79
CA GLN A 253 -22.14 1.76 -10.19
C GLN A 253 -22.66 0.47 -10.86
N ARG A 254 -22.63 -0.66 -10.19
CA ARG A 254 -23.22 -1.93 -10.67
C ARG A 254 -24.73 -1.78 -10.88
N GLU A 255 -25.47 -1.27 -9.92
CA GLU A 255 -26.92 -1.06 -10.01
C GLU A 255 -27.30 -0.14 -11.18
N LYS A 256 -26.58 0.96 -11.36
CA LYS A 256 -26.76 1.86 -12.53
C LYS A 256 -26.46 1.19 -13.87
N MET A 257 -25.64 0.17 -13.93
CA MET A 257 -25.35 -0.59 -15.14
C MET A 257 -26.39 -1.70 -15.36
N GLU A 258 -26.85 -2.33 -14.29
CA GLU A 258 -27.87 -3.37 -14.35
C GLU A 258 -29.28 -2.81 -14.62
N SER A 259 -29.55 -1.55 -14.28
CA SER A 259 -30.83 -0.90 -14.59
C SER A 259 -31.14 -0.84 -16.10
N ASN A 260 -30.11 -0.83 -16.94
CA ASN A 260 -30.25 -0.84 -18.40
C ASN A 260 -30.40 -2.25 -18.99
N VAL A 261 -30.32 -3.31 -18.16
CA VAL A 261 -30.54 -4.71 -18.58
C VAL A 261 -31.94 -5.13 -18.14
N PRO A 262 -32.78 -5.68 -19.05
CA PRO A 262 -34.10 -6.20 -18.70
C PRO A 262 -34.03 -7.17 -17.52
N GLU A 263 -35.01 -7.15 -16.63
CA GLU A 263 -35.00 -7.89 -15.36
C GLU A 263 -34.83 -9.39 -15.54
N TYR A 264 -35.42 -9.96 -16.60
CA TYR A 264 -35.30 -11.37 -16.94
C TYR A 264 -33.88 -11.81 -17.38
N ARG A 265 -33.00 -10.83 -17.71
CA ARG A 265 -31.58 -11.06 -18.03
C ARG A 265 -30.65 -10.78 -16.86
N ARG A 266 -31.17 -10.32 -15.72
CA ARG A 266 -30.38 -10.04 -14.51
C ARG A 266 -30.17 -11.32 -13.73
N LYS A 267 -29.30 -12.18 -14.18
CA LYS A 267 -28.87 -13.34 -13.38
C LYS A 267 -27.95 -12.89 -12.24
N GLY A 268 -28.09 -13.54 -11.07
CA GLY A 268 -27.19 -13.32 -9.94
C GLY A 268 -25.73 -13.67 -10.25
N PRO A 269 -24.78 -13.30 -9.36
CA PRO A 269 -23.39 -13.61 -9.55
C PRO A 269 -23.14 -15.13 -9.63
N SER A 270 -22.27 -15.57 -10.51
CA SER A 270 -21.84 -16.98 -10.62
C SER A 270 -21.19 -17.45 -9.30
N ASP A 271 -21.17 -18.77 -9.05
CA ASP A 271 -20.59 -19.30 -7.81
C ASP A 271 -19.09 -18.95 -7.69
N GLN A 272 -18.36 -18.89 -8.79
CA GLN A 272 -16.97 -18.45 -8.84
C GLN A 272 -16.84 -16.96 -8.48
N GLN A 273 -17.77 -16.11 -8.91
CA GLN A 273 -17.83 -14.70 -8.52
C GLN A 273 -18.13 -14.54 -7.03
N LYS A 274 -19.11 -15.32 -6.50
CA LYS A 274 -19.43 -15.32 -5.06
C LYS A 274 -18.21 -15.73 -4.22
N GLN A 275 -17.49 -16.75 -4.63
CA GLN A 275 -16.28 -17.21 -3.93
C GLN A 275 -15.18 -16.13 -3.94
N THR A 276 -14.94 -15.49 -5.09
CA THR A 276 -13.99 -14.40 -5.20
C THR A 276 -14.39 -13.18 -4.37
N GLU A 277 -15.69 -12.83 -4.37
CA GLU A 277 -16.21 -11.74 -3.53
C GLU A 277 -16.10 -12.05 -2.04
N MET A 278 -16.34 -13.31 -1.64
CA MET A 278 -16.19 -13.76 -0.25
C MET A 278 -14.72 -13.65 0.18
N MET A 279 -13.79 -14.17 -0.63
CA MET A 279 -12.36 -14.10 -0.34
C MET A 279 -11.87 -12.64 -0.24
N MET A 280 -12.31 -11.78 -1.15
CA MET A 280 -12.02 -10.35 -1.08
C MET A 280 -12.61 -9.69 0.17
N LYS A 281 -13.82 -10.03 0.55
CA LYS A 281 -14.43 -9.51 1.79
C LYS A 281 -13.61 -9.91 3.01
N VAL A 282 -13.23 -11.18 3.15
CA VAL A 282 -12.41 -11.65 4.27
C VAL A 282 -11.08 -10.89 4.32
N MET A 283 -10.37 -10.80 3.19
CA MET A 283 -9.11 -10.08 3.09
C MET A 283 -9.26 -8.60 3.46
N LEU A 284 -10.31 -7.95 2.97
CA LEU A 284 -10.56 -6.54 3.23
C LEU A 284 -10.92 -6.27 4.71
N TRP A 285 -11.64 -7.15 5.38
CA TRP A 285 -12.01 -6.99 6.79
C TRP A 285 -10.90 -7.38 7.76
N SER A 286 -10.01 -8.31 7.38
CA SER A 286 -8.85 -8.67 8.21
C SER A 286 -7.77 -7.57 8.25
N MET A 287 -7.67 -6.77 7.18
CA MET A 287 -6.62 -5.76 7.04
C MET A 287 -6.64 -4.66 8.11
N PRO A 288 -7.79 -4.04 8.49
CA PRO A 288 -7.82 -3.04 9.56
C PRO A 288 -7.40 -3.60 10.92
N ILE A 289 -7.74 -4.85 11.22
CA ILE A 289 -7.37 -5.52 12.47
C ILE A 289 -5.86 -5.74 12.50
N MET A 290 -5.31 -6.30 11.41
CA MET A 290 -3.87 -6.53 11.27
C MET A 290 -3.08 -5.21 11.39
N MET A 291 -3.57 -4.14 10.77
CA MET A 291 -2.96 -2.81 10.86
C MET A 291 -2.98 -2.25 12.28
N ALA A 292 -4.09 -2.40 13.01
CA ALA A 292 -4.18 -1.95 14.39
C ALA A 292 -3.16 -2.68 15.29
N VAL A 293 -3.06 -4.01 15.17
CA VAL A 293 -2.06 -4.81 15.89
C VAL A 293 -0.64 -4.38 15.51
N PHE A 294 -0.40 -4.11 14.24
CA PHE A 294 0.91 -3.66 13.78
C PHE A 294 1.30 -2.29 14.36
N ILE A 295 0.36 -1.32 14.44
CA ILE A 295 0.61 0.00 15.04
C ILE A 295 0.97 -0.11 16.52
N ILE A 296 0.24 -0.95 17.27
CA ILE A 296 0.46 -1.12 18.71
C ILE A 296 1.89 -1.62 19.00
N ASN A 297 2.45 -2.44 18.10
CA ASN A 297 3.78 -3.03 18.24
C ASN A 297 4.90 -2.23 17.54
N ASN A 298 4.60 -1.08 16.98
CA ASN A 298 5.57 -0.20 16.33
C ASN A 298 5.44 1.23 16.85
N SER A 299 6.35 2.11 16.41
CA SER A 299 6.34 3.52 16.83
C SER A 299 5.04 4.22 16.42
N ALA A 300 4.58 5.15 17.25
CA ALA A 300 3.38 5.95 16.96
C ALA A 300 3.48 6.75 15.65
N ALA A 301 4.71 7.06 15.19
CA ALA A 301 4.96 7.68 13.90
C ALA A 301 4.35 6.90 12.74
N LEU A 302 4.40 5.58 12.79
CA LEU A 302 3.83 4.72 11.76
C LEU A 302 2.30 4.78 11.75
N GLY A 303 1.68 4.80 12.93
CA GLY A 303 0.24 5.02 13.06
C GLY A 303 -0.19 6.38 12.52
N TRP A 304 0.60 7.41 12.81
CA TRP A 304 0.38 8.76 12.28
C TRP A 304 0.47 8.81 10.76
N TYR A 305 1.50 8.20 10.18
CA TYR A 305 1.64 8.04 8.72
C TYR A 305 0.41 7.37 8.09
N TRP A 306 -0.09 6.29 8.68
CA TRP A 306 -1.29 5.60 8.16
C TRP A 306 -2.56 6.42 8.30
N LEU A 307 -2.74 7.12 9.42
CA LEU A 307 -3.90 7.99 9.62
C LEU A 307 -3.94 9.06 8.53
N VAL A 308 -2.83 9.78 8.32
CA VAL A 308 -2.70 10.79 7.26
C VAL A 308 -2.94 10.14 5.88
N GLY A 309 -2.37 8.98 5.65
CA GLY A 309 -2.55 8.21 4.42
C GLY A 309 -4.00 7.84 4.14
N ASN A 310 -4.75 7.40 5.15
CA ASN A 310 -6.17 7.06 5.02
C ASN A 310 -7.02 8.31 4.72
N LEU A 311 -6.76 9.42 5.41
CA LEU A 311 -7.44 10.69 5.16
C LEU A 311 -7.19 11.20 3.73
N TYR A 312 -5.93 11.12 3.27
CA TYR A 312 -5.59 11.46 1.90
C TYR A 312 -6.30 10.56 0.87
N THR A 313 -6.35 9.25 1.14
CA THR A 313 -7.07 8.29 0.28
C THR A 313 -8.58 8.58 0.24
N ALA A 314 -9.17 8.97 1.36
CA ALA A 314 -10.58 9.37 1.41
C ALA A 314 -10.82 10.61 0.53
N LEU A 315 -9.97 11.63 0.64
CA LEU A 315 -10.03 12.85 -0.18
C LEU A 315 -9.85 12.52 -1.67
N GLN A 316 -8.83 11.72 -2.00
CA GLN A 316 -8.57 11.26 -3.36
C GLN A 316 -9.76 10.50 -3.96
N SER A 317 -10.37 9.63 -3.17
CA SER A 317 -11.56 8.87 -3.57
C SER A 317 -12.76 9.79 -3.83
N PHE A 318 -12.93 10.84 -3.03
CA PHE A 318 -13.99 11.83 -3.21
C PHE A 318 -13.79 12.62 -4.51
N ILE A 319 -12.59 13.10 -4.79
CA ILE A 319 -12.25 13.83 -6.02
C ILE A 319 -12.42 12.91 -7.24
N SER A 320 -11.91 11.68 -7.17
CA SER A 320 -12.02 10.70 -8.24
C SER A 320 -13.46 10.30 -8.54
N ALA A 321 -14.37 10.33 -7.57
CA ALA A 321 -15.78 10.04 -7.79
C ALA A 321 -16.45 11.10 -8.69
N LYS A 322 -16.19 12.38 -8.43
CA LYS A 322 -16.75 13.48 -9.25
C LYS A 322 -16.24 13.46 -10.70
N THR A 323 -14.96 13.13 -10.90
CA THR A 323 -14.35 13.03 -12.23
C THR A 323 -14.71 11.71 -12.93
N GLY A 324 -14.89 10.64 -12.16
CA GLY A 324 -15.21 9.29 -12.64
C GLY A 324 -16.58 9.20 -13.33
N GLU A 325 -17.61 9.92 -12.85
CA GLU A 325 -18.93 9.94 -13.49
C GLU A 325 -18.87 10.51 -14.91
N LYS A 326 -18.14 11.61 -15.10
CA LYS A 326 -17.95 12.22 -16.44
C LYS A 326 -17.16 11.29 -17.38
N LYS A 327 -16.14 10.62 -16.87
CA LYS A 327 -15.35 9.64 -17.64
C LYS A 327 -16.19 8.41 -17.98
N LEU A 328 -17.01 7.93 -17.05
CA LEU A 328 -17.89 6.79 -17.25
C LEU A 328 -18.91 7.06 -18.38
N ALA A 329 -19.51 8.25 -18.41
CA ALA A 329 -20.42 8.66 -19.46
C ALA A 329 -19.75 8.63 -20.85
N LYS A 330 -18.55 9.23 -20.97
CA LYS A 330 -17.77 9.22 -22.22
C LYS A 330 -17.33 7.81 -22.65
N LEU A 331 -16.98 6.95 -21.69
CA LEU A 331 -16.63 5.56 -21.99
C LEU A 331 -17.86 4.78 -22.48
N ARG A 332 -19.04 4.95 -21.87
CA ARG A 332 -20.30 4.35 -22.32
C ARG A 332 -20.64 4.73 -23.76
N GLU A 333 -20.52 5.99 -24.10
CA GLU A 333 -20.77 6.47 -25.47
C GLU A 333 -19.84 5.77 -26.46
N LYS A 334 -18.55 5.70 -26.16
CA LYS A 334 -17.58 4.95 -27.00
C LYS A 334 -17.91 3.46 -27.12
N PHE A 335 -18.31 2.82 -26.04
CA PHE A 335 -18.71 1.41 -26.04
C PHE A 335 -19.96 1.17 -26.88
N ASN A 336 -20.97 2.02 -26.76
CA ASN A 336 -22.20 1.90 -27.55
C ASN A 336 -21.93 2.15 -29.04
N THR A 337 -21.02 3.06 -29.38
CA THR A 337 -20.63 3.33 -30.77
C THR A 337 -19.87 2.13 -31.35
N GLN A 338 -18.95 1.51 -30.60
CA GLN A 338 -18.22 0.33 -31.04
C GLN A 338 -19.12 -0.91 -31.21
N ASN A 339 -20.17 -1.06 -30.41
CA ASN A 339 -21.13 -2.18 -30.52
C ASN A 339 -22.19 -1.97 -31.62
N LYS A 340 -22.36 -0.78 -32.18
CA LYS A 340 -23.24 -0.53 -33.34
C LYS A 340 -22.63 -1.01 -34.68
N TYR A 341 -21.33 -1.23 -34.72
CA TYR A 341 -20.60 -1.63 -35.93
C TYR A 341 -20.21 -3.13 -35.93
N TYR A 342 -20.74 -3.91 -34.98
CA TYR A 342 -20.65 -5.38 -34.91
C TYR A 342 -22.01 -5.99 -34.54
#